data_7fc653cbbc867f883baa1291b0406ead
#
_entry.id   7fc653cbbc867f883baa1291b0406ead
#
_cell.length_a   1.000
_cell.length_b   1.000
_cell.length_c   1.000
_cell.angle_alpha   90.00
_cell.angle_beta   90.00
_cell.angle_gamma   90.00
#
_symmetry.space_group_name_H-M   'P 1'
#
loop_
_entity.id
_entity.type
_entity.pdbx_description
1 polymer ?
#
loop_
_entity_poly.entity_id
_entity_poly.type
_entity_poly.pdbx_seq_one_letter_code
_entity_poly.pdbx_strand_id
1 'polypeptide(L)'
;MGDFFVYILKSSVCLAVFYLFYRLLLSRETFHRFNRIALLGVIILSVAIPFIRIMTDEPVAIQRPLQNLEYLLQMAQMQTEIQVQTSQSFWLPLLFVVYLVGCVFFFARFLYSTIRICRMIGMGEKQVLPDGSKLVVTDDTVCPFSWMGYIVISQKDMEESGEEILTHEMAHIRARHSVDMLICSFCVILQWFNPAVWLLKQELENIHEYEADESVINHGVDAKQYQLLLIKKAVGSQRFTSMANSFNHSK
;
A
#
# COMPACT_ATOMS: atom_id res chain seq x y z
N MET A 1 20.94 10.46 -14.66
CA MET A 1 20.19 10.82 -13.44
C MET A 1 18.91 11.58 -13.76
N GLY A 2 18.93 12.59 -14.65
CA GLY A 2 17.74 13.36 -15.01
C GLY A 2 16.57 12.50 -15.47
N ASP A 3 16.79 11.57 -16.40
CA ASP A 3 15.75 10.70 -16.96
C ASP A 3 15.05 9.83 -15.90
N PHE A 4 15.81 9.39 -14.89
CA PHE A 4 15.26 8.63 -13.77
C PHE A 4 14.27 9.47 -12.95
N PHE A 5 14.63 10.70 -12.60
CA PHE A 5 13.73 11.60 -11.88
C PHE A 5 12.49 11.97 -12.69
N VAL A 6 12.67 12.22 -13.98
CA VAL A 6 11.54 12.47 -14.90
C VAL A 6 10.59 11.28 -14.92
N TYR A 7 11.12 10.05 -14.98
CA TYR A 7 10.31 8.83 -14.93
C TYR A 7 9.55 8.70 -13.60
N ILE A 8 10.23 8.84 -12.46
CA ILE A 8 9.60 8.75 -11.13
C ILE A 8 8.51 9.83 -10.97
N LEU A 9 8.78 11.05 -11.42
CA LEU A 9 7.80 12.14 -11.36
C LEU A 9 6.58 11.84 -12.24
N LYS A 10 6.77 11.40 -13.48
CA LYS A 10 5.69 11.00 -14.38
C LYS A 10 4.85 9.88 -13.78
N SER A 11 5.48 8.82 -13.25
CA SER A 11 4.80 7.72 -12.59
C SER A 11 4.01 8.20 -11.35
N SER A 12 4.59 9.12 -10.57
CA SER A 12 3.93 9.70 -9.39
C SER A 12 2.68 10.51 -9.75
N VAL A 13 2.76 11.32 -10.81
CA VAL A 13 1.62 12.11 -11.32
C VAL A 13 0.54 11.17 -11.89
N CYS A 14 0.92 10.16 -12.69
CA CYS A 14 -0.02 9.17 -13.21
C CYS A 14 -0.77 8.47 -12.08
N LEU A 15 -0.06 8.02 -11.04
CA LEU A 15 -0.66 7.36 -9.89
C LEU A 15 -1.66 8.29 -9.18
N ALA A 16 -1.29 9.56 -8.94
CA ALA A 16 -2.16 10.53 -8.29
C ALA A 16 -3.44 10.81 -9.11
N VAL A 17 -3.30 10.96 -10.43
CA VAL A 17 -4.43 11.21 -11.34
C VAL A 17 -5.35 9.99 -11.39
N PHE A 18 -4.81 8.78 -11.57
CA PHE A 18 -5.63 7.57 -11.62
C PHE A 18 -6.30 7.26 -10.29
N TYR A 19 -5.61 7.48 -9.18
CA TYR A 19 -6.22 7.34 -7.86
C TYR A 19 -7.35 8.35 -7.65
N LEU A 20 -7.17 9.61 -8.06
CA LEU A 20 -8.22 10.62 -7.99
C LEU A 20 -9.43 10.22 -8.84
N PHE A 21 -9.19 9.72 -10.05
CA PHE A 21 -10.24 9.20 -10.94
C PHE A 21 -11.02 8.03 -10.29
N TYR A 22 -10.29 7.05 -9.72
CA TYR A 22 -10.89 5.97 -8.95
C TYR A 22 -11.76 6.53 -7.81
N ARG A 23 -11.23 7.46 -7.02
CA ARG A 23 -11.93 8.02 -5.87
C ARG A 23 -13.21 8.77 -6.24
N LEU A 24 -13.22 9.46 -7.37
CA LEU A 24 -14.38 10.22 -7.83
C LEU A 24 -15.47 9.31 -8.40
N LEU A 25 -15.11 8.25 -9.10
CA LEU A 25 -16.06 7.42 -9.85
C LEU A 25 -16.44 6.11 -9.15
N LEU A 26 -15.48 5.43 -8.52
CA LEU A 26 -15.64 4.06 -8.05
C LEU A 26 -15.71 3.91 -6.53
N SER A 27 -15.21 4.87 -5.75
CA SER A 27 -15.10 4.70 -4.29
C SER A 27 -16.44 4.54 -3.55
N ARG A 28 -17.54 4.87 -4.19
CA ARG A 28 -18.91 4.73 -3.63
C ARG A 28 -19.61 3.46 -4.06
N GLU A 29 -19.03 2.71 -4.98
CA GLU A 29 -19.63 1.47 -5.49
C GLU A 29 -19.34 0.31 -4.54
N THR A 30 -20.35 -0.55 -4.34
CA THR A 30 -20.28 -1.71 -3.45
C THR A 30 -19.65 -2.95 -4.08
N PHE A 31 -19.14 -2.84 -5.31
CA PHE A 31 -18.48 -3.94 -6.02
C PHE A 31 -17.02 -4.10 -5.56
N HIS A 32 -16.81 -4.66 -4.36
CA HIS A 32 -15.49 -4.73 -3.71
C HIS A 32 -14.43 -5.40 -4.58
N ARG A 33 -14.74 -6.53 -5.24
CA ARG A 33 -13.80 -7.23 -6.14
C ARG A 33 -13.38 -6.37 -7.34
N PHE A 34 -14.31 -5.62 -7.92
CA PHE A 34 -14.00 -4.72 -9.04
C PHE A 34 -13.11 -3.56 -8.58
N ASN A 35 -13.45 -2.95 -7.46
CA ASN A 35 -12.68 -1.86 -6.86
C ASN A 35 -11.24 -2.28 -6.54
N ARG A 36 -11.05 -3.50 -6.02
CA ARG A 36 -9.74 -4.11 -5.77
C ARG A 36 -8.92 -4.22 -7.05
N ILE A 37 -9.49 -4.80 -8.11
CA ILE A 37 -8.83 -4.94 -9.42
C ILE A 37 -8.50 -3.56 -10.00
N ALA A 38 -9.40 -2.59 -9.88
CA ALA A 38 -9.17 -1.22 -10.35
C ALA A 38 -7.99 -0.56 -9.63
N LEU A 39 -7.88 -0.68 -8.29
CA LEU A 39 -6.75 -0.13 -7.52
C LEU A 39 -5.42 -0.80 -7.87
N LEU A 40 -5.40 -2.12 -8.02
CA LEU A 40 -4.20 -2.83 -8.48
C LEU A 40 -3.83 -2.42 -9.92
N GLY A 41 -4.84 -2.22 -10.78
CA GLY A 41 -4.67 -1.68 -12.13
C GLY A 41 -4.06 -0.27 -12.12
N VAL A 42 -4.49 0.60 -11.22
CA VAL A 42 -3.90 1.94 -11.03
C VAL A 42 -2.41 1.85 -10.74
N ILE A 43 -1.98 0.95 -9.84
CA ILE A 43 -0.56 0.73 -9.54
C ILE A 43 0.20 0.31 -10.80
N ILE A 44 -0.28 -0.71 -11.51
CA ILE A 44 0.40 -1.26 -12.69
C ILE A 44 0.47 -0.21 -13.81
N LEU A 45 -0.64 0.47 -14.11
CA LEU A 45 -0.71 1.48 -15.16
C LEU A 45 0.17 2.70 -14.84
N SER A 46 0.24 3.13 -13.58
CA SER A 46 1.09 4.25 -13.18
C SER A 46 2.58 3.99 -13.41
N VAL A 47 3.00 2.73 -13.33
CA VAL A 47 4.38 2.30 -13.63
C VAL A 47 4.56 2.06 -15.14
N ALA A 48 3.58 1.47 -15.83
CA ALA A 48 3.71 1.08 -17.24
C ALA A 48 3.62 2.26 -18.20
N ILE A 49 2.71 3.21 -17.98
CA ILE A 49 2.45 4.32 -18.91
C ILE A 49 3.68 5.19 -19.18
N PRO A 50 4.53 5.56 -18.19
CA PRO A 50 5.71 6.37 -18.45
C PRO A 50 6.77 5.71 -19.35
N PHE A 51 6.71 4.37 -19.54
CA PHE A 51 7.57 3.67 -20.50
C PHE A 51 7.10 3.83 -21.96
N ILE A 52 5.82 4.16 -22.16
CA ILE A 52 5.26 4.31 -23.52
C ILE A 52 5.73 5.64 -24.08
N ARG A 53 6.63 5.61 -25.06
CA ARG A 53 7.02 6.79 -25.84
C ARG A 53 6.03 6.92 -26.98
N ILE A 54 5.11 7.90 -26.90
CA ILE A 54 4.23 8.24 -27.99
C ILE A 54 5.05 9.08 -28.96
N MET A 55 5.52 8.48 -30.07
CA MET A 55 6.07 9.22 -31.18
C MET A 55 4.90 9.79 -31.99
N THR A 56 4.64 11.05 -31.85
CA THR A 56 3.66 11.77 -32.66
C THR A 56 4.42 12.45 -33.80
N ASP A 57 4.26 11.95 -35.02
CA ASP A 57 4.93 12.50 -36.22
C ASP A 57 4.32 13.85 -36.65
N GLU A 58 3.15 14.19 -36.13
CA GLU A 58 2.51 15.47 -36.41
C GLU A 58 2.70 16.45 -35.21
N PRO A 59 3.23 17.64 -35.42
CA PRO A 59 3.30 18.67 -34.39
C PRO A 59 1.90 19.17 -34.07
N VAL A 60 1.31 18.67 -32.99
CA VAL A 60 0.07 19.24 -32.46
C VAL A 60 0.28 20.73 -32.23
N ALA A 61 -0.73 21.56 -32.56
CA ALA A 61 -0.63 23.02 -32.47
C ALA A 61 -0.17 23.55 -31.09
N ILE A 62 -0.36 22.74 -30.05
CA ILE A 62 0.11 22.99 -28.67
C ILE A 62 1.63 22.77 -28.52
N GLN A 63 2.25 21.92 -29.37
CA GLN A 63 3.69 21.66 -29.29
C GLN A 63 4.55 22.79 -29.85
N ARG A 64 4.02 23.58 -30.77
CA ARG A 64 4.75 24.72 -31.35
C ARG A 64 5.21 25.76 -30.30
N PRO A 65 4.35 26.22 -29.37
CA PRO A 65 4.83 27.15 -28.34
C PRO A 65 5.75 26.47 -27.33
N LEU A 66 5.60 25.16 -27.07
CA LEU A 66 6.51 24.39 -26.20
C LEU A 66 7.87 24.13 -26.87
N GLN A 67 7.90 23.84 -28.18
CA GLN A 67 9.14 23.73 -28.95
C GLN A 67 9.86 25.06 -29.06
N ASN A 68 9.13 26.17 -29.22
CA ASN A 68 9.71 27.51 -29.20
C ASN A 68 10.27 27.85 -27.81
N LEU A 69 9.60 27.42 -26.73
CA LEU A 69 10.09 27.59 -25.38
C LEU A 69 11.32 26.74 -25.14
N GLU A 70 11.31 25.47 -25.60
CA GLU A 70 12.44 24.56 -25.51
C GLU A 70 13.66 25.06 -26.33
N TYR A 71 13.42 25.59 -27.51
CA TYR A 71 14.46 26.26 -28.33
C TYR A 71 14.99 27.54 -27.65
N LEU A 72 14.14 28.34 -27.03
CA LEU A 72 14.57 29.50 -26.26
C LEU A 72 15.33 29.12 -25.00
N LEU A 73 14.92 28.03 -24.33
CA LEU A 73 15.63 27.46 -23.19
C LEU A 73 17.01 26.88 -23.61
N GLN A 74 17.07 26.22 -24.76
CA GLN A 74 18.36 25.75 -25.32
C GLN A 74 19.26 26.91 -25.72
N MET A 75 18.73 27.94 -26.33
CA MET A 75 19.49 29.17 -26.63
C MET A 75 19.96 29.87 -25.35
N ALA A 76 19.11 29.96 -24.32
CA ALA A 76 19.49 30.51 -23.03
C ALA A 76 20.55 29.63 -22.34
N GLN A 77 20.45 28.30 -22.46
CA GLN A 77 21.47 27.37 -21.97
C GLN A 77 22.79 27.49 -22.72
N MET A 78 22.78 27.62 -24.05
CA MET A 78 24.00 27.86 -24.83
C MET A 78 24.69 29.20 -24.47
N GLN A 79 23.91 30.24 -24.19
CA GLN A 79 24.47 31.49 -23.70
C GLN A 79 25.01 31.39 -22.26
N THR A 80 24.44 30.50 -21.47
CA THR A 80 24.88 30.24 -20.09
C THR A 80 26.10 29.28 -20.06
N GLU A 81 26.21 28.34 -21.01
CA GLU A 81 27.39 27.43 -21.12
C GLU A 81 28.69 28.19 -21.44
N ILE A 82 28.60 29.35 -22.08
CA ILE A 82 29.80 30.21 -22.32
C ILE A 82 30.27 30.91 -21.02
N GLN A 83 29.42 30.98 -19.98
CA GLN A 83 29.74 31.60 -18.68
C GLN A 83 29.73 30.68 -17.47
N VAL A 84 29.25 29.44 -17.58
CA VAL A 84 29.18 28.51 -16.45
C VAL A 84 29.93 27.21 -16.72
N GLN A 85 31.19 27.33 -17.00
CA GLN A 85 32.15 26.27 -16.74
C GLN A 85 32.46 26.32 -15.22
N THR A 86 31.67 25.64 -14.41
CA THR A 86 31.84 25.29 -12.99
C THR A 86 30.66 25.68 -12.11
N SER A 87 29.48 25.19 -12.41
CA SER A 87 28.55 24.90 -11.33
C SER A 87 27.95 23.52 -11.60
N GLN A 88 28.64 22.47 -11.23
CA GLN A 88 28.01 21.17 -11.11
C GLN A 88 26.79 21.39 -10.21
N SER A 89 25.60 21.25 -10.75
CA SER A 89 24.34 21.40 -10.03
C SER A 89 24.35 20.37 -8.86
N PHE A 90 24.81 20.80 -7.71
CA PHE A 90 24.93 19.99 -6.50
C PHE A 90 23.56 19.45 -6.04
N TRP A 91 22.49 20.10 -6.42
CA TRP A 91 21.15 19.78 -6.01
C TRP A 91 20.63 18.43 -6.55
N LEU A 92 20.95 18.07 -7.80
CA LEU A 92 20.50 16.81 -8.41
C LEU A 92 21.07 15.57 -7.69
N PRO A 93 22.37 15.46 -7.43
CA PRO A 93 22.89 14.35 -6.63
C PRO A 93 22.40 14.37 -5.19
N LEU A 94 22.20 15.54 -4.59
CA LEU A 94 21.63 15.65 -3.24
C LEU A 94 20.20 15.09 -3.20
N LEU A 95 19.33 15.49 -4.12
CA LEU A 95 17.96 14.97 -4.22
C LEU A 95 17.94 13.46 -4.44
N PHE A 96 18.88 12.94 -5.24
CA PHE A 96 19.01 11.50 -5.46
C PHE A 96 19.39 10.74 -4.17
N VAL A 97 20.32 11.28 -3.40
CA VAL A 97 20.70 10.71 -2.09
C VAL A 97 19.51 10.73 -1.14
N VAL A 98 18.78 11.85 -1.02
CA VAL A 98 17.58 11.96 -0.18
C VAL A 98 16.52 10.94 -0.60
N TYR A 99 16.29 10.78 -1.90
CA TYR A 99 15.35 9.78 -2.42
C TYR A 99 15.78 8.37 -2.05
N LEU A 100 17.05 8.01 -2.23
CA LEU A 100 17.58 6.69 -1.89
C LEU A 100 17.50 6.41 -0.39
N VAL A 101 17.82 7.39 0.46
CA VAL A 101 17.70 7.26 1.93
C VAL A 101 16.25 6.96 2.30
N GLY A 102 15.27 7.63 1.70
CA GLY A 102 13.86 7.33 1.89
C GLY A 102 13.50 5.90 1.46
N CYS A 103 13.92 5.49 0.27
CA CYS A 103 13.69 4.11 -0.21
C CYS A 103 14.29 3.06 0.74
N VAL A 104 15.54 3.25 1.18
CA VAL A 104 16.21 2.34 2.12
C VAL A 104 15.49 2.30 3.47
N PHE A 105 15.04 3.45 3.97
CA PHE A 105 14.29 3.52 5.23
C PHE A 105 12.98 2.73 5.15
N PHE A 106 12.16 2.95 4.11
CA PHE A 106 10.88 2.23 3.97
C PHE A 106 11.09 0.75 3.65
N PHE A 107 12.13 0.40 2.90
CA PHE A 107 12.51 -0.99 2.67
C PHE A 107 12.95 -1.70 3.95
N ALA A 108 13.78 -1.07 4.77
CA ALA A 108 14.20 -1.61 6.07
C ALA A 108 13.01 -1.80 7.02
N ARG A 109 12.08 -0.83 7.05
CA ARG A 109 10.82 -0.93 7.80
C ARG A 109 9.95 -2.10 7.32
N PHE A 110 9.84 -2.28 6.01
CA PHE A 110 9.11 -3.41 5.42
C PHE A 110 9.74 -4.75 5.80
N LEU A 111 11.06 -4.89 5.67
CA LEU A 111 11.80 -6.10 6.07
C LEU A 111 11.63 -6.39 7.56
N TYR A 112 11.78 -5.39 8.40
CA TYR A 112 11.58 -5.54 9.85
C TYR A 112 10.19 -6.06 10.19
N SER A 113 9.14 -5.49 9.58
CA SER A 113 7.77 -5.96 9.77
C SER A 113 7.58 -7.40 9.30
N THR A 114 8.09 -7.74 8.12
CA THR A 114 8.01 -9.10 7.55
C THR A 114 8.75 -10.13 8.41
N ILE A 115 9.96 -9.80 8.88
CA ILE A 115 10.74 -10.67 9.76
C ILE A 115 10.02 -10.89 11.09
N ARG A 116 9.39 -9.85 11.65
CA ARG A 116 8.59 -9.98 12.87
C ARG A 116 7.43 -10.94 12.70
N ILE A 117 6.68 -10.82 11.60
CA ILE A 117 5.58 -11.74 11.24
C ILE A 117 6.11 -13.18 11.10
N CYS A 118 7.18 -13.37 10.34
CA CYS A 118 7.78 -14.70 10.14
C CYS A 118 8.27 -15.32 11.46
N ARG A 119 8.82 -14.53 12.39
CA ARG A 119 9.21 -15.01 13.72
C ARG A 119 8.01 -15.46 14.54
N MET A 120 6.92 -14.65 14.56
CA MET A 120 5.68 -15.05 15.27
C MET A 120 5.13 -16.37 14.72
N ILE A 121 5.06 -16.52 13.41
CA ILE A 121 4.63 -17.76 12.76
C ILE A 121 5.58 -18.92 13.09
N GLY A 122 6.89 -18.63 13.26
CA GLY A 122 7.91 -19.64 13.56
C GLY A 122 7.83 -20.20 14.98
N MET A 123 7.38 -19.40 15.95
CA MET A 123 7.39 -19.73 17.38
C MET A 123 6.13 -20.47 17.87
N GLY A 124 4.99 -20.32 17.17
CA GLY A 124 3.72 -20.93 17.59
C GLY A 124 3.54 -22.38 17.10
N GLU A 125 2.67 -23.12 17.78
CA GLU A 125 2.25 -24.46 17.36
C GLU A 125 1.42 -24.37 16.08
N LYS A 126 1.75 -25.23 15.10
CA LYS A 126 1.14 -25.22 13.77
C LYS A 126 0.17 -26.38 13.63
N GLN A 127 -1.09 -26.08 13.38
CA GLN A 127 -2.12 -27.02 13.02
C GLN A 127 -2.52 -26.83 11.56
N VAL A 128 -2.61 -27.89 10.78
CA VAL A 128 -3.05 -27.82 9.39
C VAL A 128 -4.57 -27.91 9.37
N LEU A 129 -5.21 -26.91 8.78
CA LEU A 129 -6.66 -26.86 8.56
C LEU A 129 -7.06 -27.68 7.34
N PRO A 130 -8.34 -28.08 7.20
CA PRO A 130 -8.82 -28.92 6.10
C PRO A 130 -8.62 -28.31 4.71
N ASP A 131 -8.54 -26.98 4.61
CA ASP A 131 -8.30 -26.21 3.37
C ASP A 131 -6.81 -26.08 3.01
N GLY A 132 -5.91 -26.65 3.81
CA GLY A 132 -4.47 -26.61 3.64
C GLY A 132 -3.79 -25.36 4.24
N SER A 133 -4.54 -24.41 4.78
CA SER A 133 -3.99 -23.29 5.55
C SER A 133 -3.43 -23.79 6.90
N LYS A 134 -2.57 -22.99 7.51
CA LYS A 134 -1.90 -23.34 8.77
C LYS A 134 -2.32 -22.39 9.87
N LEU A 135 -2.95 -22.93 10.89
CA LEU A 135 -3.32 -22.21 12.10
C LEU A 135 -2.14 -22.19 13.07
N VAL A 136 -1.85 -21.04 13.62
CA VAL A 136 -0.84 -20.81 14.66
C VAL A 136 -1.55 -20.18 15.86
N VAL A 137 -1.65 -20.94 16.94
CA VAL A 137 -2.22 -20.47 18.21
C VAL A 137 -1.10 -19.97 19.09
N THR A 138 -1.27 -18.80 19.69
CA THR A 138 -0.27 -18.17 20.58
C THR A 138 -0.91 -17.75 21.90
N ASP A 139 -0.15 -17.84 22.99
CA ASP A 139 -0.57 -17.34 24.30
C ASP A 139 -0.49 -15.82 24.41
N ASP A 140 0.27 -15.19 23.52
CA ASP A 140 0.37 -13.72 23.48
C ASP A 140 -0.96 -13.08 23.07
N THR A 141 -1.29 -11.94 23.66
CA THR A 141 -2.45 -11.12 23.28
C THR A 141 -2.15 -10.38 21.96
N VAL A 142 -2.30 -11.09 20.86
CA VAL A 142 -2.09 -10.57 19.49
C VAL A 142 -3.43 -10.43 18.82
N CYS A 143 -3.64 -9.33 18.09
CA CYS A 143 -4.79 -9.27 17.18
C CYS A 143 -4.67 -10.37 16.13
N PRO A 144 -5.73 -11.13 15.85
CA PRO A 144 -5.73 -12.12 14.78
C PRO A 144 -5.31 -11.50 13.46
N PHE A 145 -4.54 -12.24 12.67
CA PHE A 145 -4.16 -11.85 11.32
C PHE A 145 -3.81 -13.05 10.47
N SER A 146 -3.90 -12.89 9.16
CA SER A 146 -3.49 -13.89 8.18
C SER A 146 -2.33 -13.40 7.31
N TRP A 147 -1.40 -14.30 6.98
CA TRP A 147 -0.24 -14.02 6.14
C TRP A 147 0.16 -15.24 5.31
N MET A 148 0.14 -15.14 3.98
CA MET A 148 0.65 -16.16 3.03
C MET A 148 0.23 -17.61 3.36
N GLY A 149 -1.03 -17.83 3.78
CA GLY A 149 -1.54 -19.17 4.13
C GLY A 149 -1.36 -19.57 5.59
N TYR A 150 -0.91 -18.66 6.46
CA TYR A 150 -0.88 -18.83 7.90
C TYR A 150 -1.94 -17.92 8.54
N ILE A 151 -2.63 -18.43 9.53
CA ILE A 151 -3.53 -17.67 10.41
C ILE A 151 -2.89 -17.66 11.79
N VAL A 152 -2.72 -16.50 12.39
CA VAL A 152 -2.23 -16.37 13.77
C VAL A 152 -3.37 -15.83 14.62
N ILE A 153 -3.67 -16.53 15.70
CA ILE A 153 -4.76 -16.19 16.63
C ILE A 153 -4.30 -16.40 18.07
N SER A 154 -4.79 -15.56 18.99
CA SER A 154 -4.55 -15.80 20.42
C SER A 154 -5.44 -16.93 20.94
N GLN A 155 -4.96 -17.65 21.98
CA GLN A 155 -5.76 -18.71 22.65
C GLN A 155 -7.11 -18.16 23.13
N LYS A 156 -7.12 -16.94 23.66
CA LYS A 156 -8.32 -16.27 24.14
C LYS A 156 -9.34 -15.99 23.01
N ASP A 157 -8.88 -15.45 21.88
CA ASP A 157 -9.76 -15.17 20.74
C ASP A 157 -10.32 -16.45 20.14
N MET A 158 -9.51 -17.53 20.16
CA MET A 158 -9.94 -18.84 19.70
C MET A 158 -11.07 -19.41 20.55
N GLU A 159 -11.03 -19.23 21.88
CA GLU A 159 -12.07 -19.68 22.80
C GLU A 159 -13.34 -18.81 22.77
N GLU A 160 -13.19 -17.48 22.58
CA GLU A 160 -14.32 -16.56 22.61
C GLU A 160 -15.11 -16.49 21.28
N SER A 161 -14.44 -16.55 20.14
CA SER A 161 -15.02 -16.31 18.81
C SER A 161 -14.18 -16.92 17.68
N GLY A 162 -13.66 -18.13 17.89
CA GLY A 162 -12.71 -18.76 16.97
C GLY A 162 -13.28 -19.00 15.58
N GLU A 163 -14.55 -19.41 15.45
CA GLU A 163 -15.16 -19.77 14.17
C GLU A 163 -15.33 -18.55 13.26
N GLU A 164 -15.85 -17.44 13.79
CA GLU A 164 -16.05 -16.20 13.04
C GLU A 164 -14.70 -15.60 12.61
N ILE A 165 -13.73 -15.59 13.53
CA ILE A 165 -12.38 -15.07 13.24
C ILE A 165 -11.69 -15.93 12.20
N LEU A 166 -11.72 -17.24 12.33
CA LEU A 166 -11.12 -18.15 11.35
C LEU A 166 -11.75 -17.99 9.98
N THR A 167 -13.08 -17.83 9.90
CA THR A 167 -13.77 -17.63 8.63
C THR A 167 -13.33 -16.32 7.96
N HIS A 168 -13.17 -15.24 8.73
CA HIS A 168 -12.66 -13.95 8.28
C HIS A 168 -11.22 -14.06 7.76
N GLU A 169 -10.31 -14.63 8.55
CA GLU A 169 -8.90 -14.80 8.18
C GLU A 169 -8.70 -15.75 6.99
N MET A 170 -9.53 -16.79 6.89
CA MET A 170 -9.53 -17.68 5.71
C MET A 170 -9.97 -16.95 4.44
N ALA A 171 -10.89 -15.98 4.55
CA ALA A 171 -11.27 -15.16 3.40
C ALA A 171 -10.08 -14.35 2.85
N HIS A 172 -9.27 -13.75 3.73
CA HIS A 172 -8.04 -13.07 3.33
C HIS A 172 -7.05 -14.01 2.62
N ILE A 173 -6.89 -15.24 3.09
CA ILE A 173 -6.00 -16.24 2.47
C ILE A 173 -6.53 -16.66 1.09
N ARG A 174 -7.83 -16.99 0.99
CA ARG A 174 -8.46 -17.42 -0.26
C ARG A 174 -8.40 -16.34 -1.33
N ALA A 175 -8.62 -15.08 -0.94
CA ALA A 175 -8.53 -13.94 -1.83
C ALA A 175 -7.07 -13.49 -2.11
N ARG A 176 -6.07 -14.05 -1.42
CA ARG A 176 -4.63 -13.70 -1.54
C ARG A 176 -4.33 -12.22 -1.25
N HIS A 177 -5.01 -11.63 -0.29
CA HIS A 177 -4.84 -10.22 0.09
C HIS A 177 -3.40 -9.88 0.47
N SER A 178 -2.64 -10.84 1.03
CA SER A 178 -1.21 -10.67 1.33
C SER A 178 -0.37 -10.33 0.09
N VAL A 179 -0.71 -10.87 -1.09
CA VAL A 179 0.00 -10.59 -2.35
C VAL A 179 -0.24 -9.15 -2.79
N ASP A 180 -1.46 -8.68 -2.70
CA ASP A 180 -1.81 -7.30 -3.05
C ASP A 180 -1.08 -6.30 -2.15
N MET A 181 -1.02 -6.61 -0.85
CA MET A 181 -0.31 -5.78 0.12
C MET A 181 1.21 -5.77 -0.12
N LEU A 182 1.78 -6.87 -0.62
CA LEU A 182 3.19 -6.87 -1.06
C LEU A 182 3.39 -5.96 -2.26
N ILE A 183 2.56 -6.07 -3.30
CA ILE A 183 2.63 -5.20 -4.50
C ILE A 183 2.52 -3.72 -4.09
N CYS A 184 1.53 -3.41 -3.26
CA CYS A 184 1.32 -2.07 -2.75
C CYS A 184 2.51 -1.56 -1.92
N SER A 185 3.11 -2.42 -1.08
CA SER A 185 4.29 -2.08 -0.27
C SER A 185 5.50 -1.75 -1.12
N PHE A 186 5.74 -2.47 -2.22
CA PHE A 186 6.79 -2.12 -3.18
C PHE A 186 6.54 -0.75 -3.83
N CYS A 187 5.29 -0.45 -4.17
CA CYS A 187 4.93 0.87 -4.69
C CYS A 187 5.18 1.98 -3.66
N VAL A 188 4.83 1.73 -2.39
CA VAL A 188 5.12 2.67 -1.28
C VAL A 188 6.62 2.90 -1.12
N ILE A 189 7.47 1.87 -1.21
CA ILE A 189 8.92 2.00 -1.10
C ILE A 189 9.47 2.91 -2.21
N LEU A 190 8.98 2.75 -3.44
CA LEU A 190 9.45 3.53 -4.59
C LEU A 190 8.89 4.95 -4.62
N GLN A 191 7.65 5.14 -4.16
CA GLN A 191 6.93 6.41 -4.19
C GLN A 191 6.58 6.92 -2.79
N TRP A 192 7.44 6.67 -1.82
CA TRP A 192 7.22 7.01 -0.41
C TRP A 192 6.85 8.49 -0.17
N PHE A 193 7.30 9.37 -1.03
CA PHE A 193 7.04 10.82 -1.01
C PHE A 193 5.67 11.20 -1.59
N ASN A 194 4.99 10.28 -2.31
CA ASN A 194 3.71 10.53 -2.96
C ASN A 194 2.54 10.22 -1.98
N PRO A 195 1.73 11.20 -1.57
CA PRO A 195 0.61 10.94 -0.66
C PRO A 195 -0.45 10.04 -1.28
N ALA A 196 -0.61 10.03 -2.61
CA ALA A 196 -1.61 9.21 -3.28
C ALA A 196 -1.38 7.70 -3.08
N VAL A 197 -0.11 7.25 -2.98
CA VAL A 197 0.18 5.82 -2.73
C VAL A 197 -0.26 5.37 -1.33
N TRP A 198 -0.18 6.25 -0.35
CA TRP A 198 -0.61 5.97 1.02
C TRP A 198 -2.13 5.89 1.13
N LEU A 199 -2.83 6.82 0.44
CA LEU A 199 -4.29 6.80 0.36
C LEU A 199 -4.78 5.57 -0.40
N LEU A 200 -4.13 5.19 -1.51
CA LEU A 200 -4.43 3.99 -2.26
C LEU A 200 -4.24 2.73 -1.40
N LYS A 201 -3.15 2.67 -0.63
CA LYS A 201 -2.89 1.57 0.29
C LYS A 201 -4.01 1.42 1.32
N GLN A 202 -4.41 2.52 1.95
CA GLN A 202 -5.50 2.53 2.93
C GLN A 202 -6.84 2.09 2.32
N GLU A 203 -7.15 2.54 1.11
CA GLU A 203 -8.37 2.16 0.41
C GLU A 203 -8.36 0.66 0.06
N LEU A 204 -7.21 0.13 -0.37
CA LEU A 204 -7.05 -1.30 -0.65
C LEU A 204 -7.22 -2.15 0.62
N GLU A 205 -6.67 -1.71 1.76
CA GLU A 205 -6.89 -2.34 3.06
C GLU A 205 -8.38 -2.38 3.42
N ASN A 206 -9.08 -1.26 3.28
CA ASN A 206 -10.52 -1.20 3.54
C ASN A 206 -11.33 -2.15 2.65
N ILE A 207 -10.99 -2.26 1.37
CA ILE A 207 -11.66 -3.19 0.45
C ILE A 207 -11.41 -4.65 0.86
N HIS A 208 -10.20 -4.99 1.29
CA HIS A 208 -9.89 -6.32 1.80
C HIS A 208 -10.74 -6.68 3.02
N GLU A 209 -10.93 -5.73 3.95
CA GLU A 209 -11.81 -5.93 5.11
C GLU A 209 -13.27 -6.15 4.67
N TYR A 210 -13.78 -5.33 3.74
CA TYR A 210 -15.15 -5.52 3.23
C TYR A 210 -15.35 -6.88 2.53
N GLU A 211 -14.38 -7.35 1.73
CA GLU A 211 -14.43 -8.68 1.12
C GLU A 211 -14.41 -9.81 2.16
N ALA A 212 -13.62 -9.66 3.22
CA ALA A 212 -13.54 -10.64 4.29
C ALA A 212 -14.83 -10.66 5.14
N ASP A 213 -15.36 -9.50 5.52
CA ASP A 213 -16.62 -9.35 6.25
C ASP A 213 -17.82 -9.91 5.46
N GLU A 214 -17.89 -9.60 4.16
CA GLU A 214 -18.91 -10.18 3.27
C GLU A 214 -18.83 -11.72 3.24
N SER A 215 -17.61 -12.26 3.25
CA SER A 215 -17.39 -13.72 3.28
C SER A 215 -17.95 -14.34 4.56
N VAL A 216 -17.76 -13.72 5.73
CA VAL A 216 -18.28 -14.21 7.01
C VAL A 216 -19.81 -14.25 7.00
N ILE A 217 -20.44 -13.19 6.51
CA ILE A 217 -21.93 -13.10 6.43
C ILE A 217 -22.46 -14.16 5.45
N ASN A 218 -21.80 -14.36 4.32
CA ASN A 218 -22.20 -15.34 3.31
C ASN A 218 -22.03 -16.81 3.78
N HIS A 219 -21.20 -17.07 4.80
CA HIS A 219 -21.06 -18.38 5.43
C HIS A 219 -22.16 -18.67 6.48
N GLY A 220 -23.13 -17.76 6.66
CA GLY A 220 -24.30 -17.98 7.50
C GLY A 220 -24.14 -17.49 8.95
N VAL A 221 -23.09 -16.76 9.26
CA VAL A 221 -22.92 -16.12 10.56
C VAL A 221 -23.96 -15.00 10.70
N ASP A 222 -24.63 -14.92 11.86
CA ASP A 222 -25.59 -13.85 12.11
C ASP A 222 -24.90 -12.47 12.05
N ALA A 223 -25.33 -11.65 11.09
CA ALA A 223 -24.75 -10.34 10.85
C ALA A 223 -24.78 -9.43 12.10
N LYS A 224 -25.82 -9.54 12.96
CA LYS A 224 -25.91 -8.76 14.19
C LYS A 224 -24.88 -9.20 15.23
N GLN A 225 -24.69 -10.51 15.41
CA GLN A 225 -23.67 -11.07 16.30
C GLN A 225 -22.27 -10.69 15.83
N TYR A 226 -22.03 -10.79 14.53
CA TYR A 226 -20.74 -10.41 13.94
C TYR A 226 -20.44 -8.91 14.09
N GLN A 227 -21.42 -8.04 13.85
CA GLN A 227 -21.26 -6.59 14.08
C GLN A 227 -20.95 -6.27 15.56
N LEU A 228 -21.61 -6.94 16.51
CA LEU A 228 -21.31 -6.78 17.93
C LEU A 228 -19.89 -7.23 18.28
N LEU A 229 -19.42 -8.30 17.66
CA LEU A 229 -18.03 -8.78 17.81
C LEU A 229 -17.03 -7.72 17.33
N LEU A 230 -17.25 -7.14 16.14
CA LEU A 230 -16.40 -6.09 15.58
C LEU A 230 -16.37 -4.84 16.48
N ILE A 231 -17.53 -4.41 17.00
CA ILE A 231 -17.62 -3.29 17.93
C ILE A 231 -16.86 -3.61 19.23
N LYS A 232 -17.04 -4.80 19.81
CA LYS A 232 -16.35 -5.24 21.03
C LYS A 232 -14.84 -5.22 20.84
N LYS A 233 -14.32 -5.68 19.69
CA LYS A 233 -12.91 -5.64 19.34
C LYS A 233 -12.41 -4.21 19.18
N ALA A 234 -13.13 -3.36 18.46
CA ALA A 234 -12.77 -1.95 18.25
C ALA A 234 -12.69 -1.17 19.56
N VAL A 235 -13.68 -1.34 20.47
CA VAL A 235 -13.68 -0.70 21.78
C VAL A 235 -12.62 -1.28 22.71
N GLY A 236 -12.35 -2.58 22.63
CA GLY A 236 -11.25 -3.24 23.36
C GLY A 236 -9.89 -2.70 22.97
N SER A 237 -9.62 -2.55 21.66
CA SER A 237 -8.37 -2.02 21.14
C SER A 237 -8.17 -0.52 21.50
N GLN A 238 -9.22 0.29 21.51
CA GLN A 238 -9.15 1.70 21.91
C GLN A 238 -8.83 1.87 23.40
N ARG A 239 -9.34 0.99 24.26
CA ARG A 239 -9.01 1.03 25.71
C ARG A 239 -7.53 0.75 25.95
N PHE A 240 -6.92 -0.19 25.20
CA PHE A 240 -5.48 -0.48 25.31
C PHE A 240 -4.60 0.66 24.79
N THR A 241 -4.96 1.29 23.66
CA THR A 241 -4.23 2.48 23.16
C THR A 241 -4.37 3.69 24.08
N SER A 242 -5.53 3.91 24.66
CA SER A 242 -5.76 4.99 25.65
C SER A 242 -4.99 4.75 26.95
N MET A 243 -4.90 3.52 27.45
CA MET A 243 -4.08 3.17 28.60
C MET A 243 -2.57 3.30 28.32
N ALA A 244 -2.08 2.86 27.17
CA ALA A 244 -0.69 3.00 26.78
C ALA A 244 -0.26 4.48 26.66
N ASN A 245 -1.14 5.36 26.17
CA ASN A 245 -0.88 6.79 26.11
C ASN A 245 -0.94 7.48 27.50
N SER A 246 -1.73 6.97 28.44
CA SER A 246 -1.78 7.50 29.82
C SER A 246 -0.51 7.22 30.61
N PHE A 247 0.19 6.13 30.34
CA PHE A 247 1.47 5.81 30.98
C PHE A 247 2.65 6.64 30.47
N ASN A 248 2.52 7.28 29.30
CA ASN A 248 3.60 8.10 28.71
C ASN A 248 3.55 9.58 29.15
N HIS A 249 2.53 10.01 29.91
CA HIS A 249 2.39 11.38 30.40
C HIS A 249 2.72 11.55 31.89
N SER A 250 3.23 10.48 32.55
CA SER A 250 3.66 10.55 33.96
C SER A 250 5.17 10.32 34.08
N LYS A 251 5.94 11.31 33.61
CA LYS A 251 7.32 11.59 34.12
C LYS A 251 7.63 13.05 33.90
#